data_e12ce30781756ad594427fe498e03d7d
#
_entry.id   e12ce30781756ad594427fe498e03d7d
#
_cell.length_a   1.000
_cell.length_b   1.000
_cell.length_c   1.000
_cell.angle_alpha   90.00
_cell.angle_beta   90.00
_cell.angle_gamma   90.00
#
_symmetry.space_group_name_H-M   'P 1'
#
loop_
_entity.id
_entity.type
_entity.pdbx_description
1 polymer ?
#
loop_
_entity_poly.entity_id
_entity_poly.type
_entity_poly.pdbx_seq_one_letter_code
_entity_poly.pdbx_strand_id
1 'polypeptide(L)'
;MKKLLIIVFALNVLFSQEVEPVQNNRTLTIYKDSFAIIKEPILWNLKDGKNITSFNNLSPNIVFDSPLLNIDGVEVSSQTLNKNFYSTDSYLKKNIGSLVEIKPANNSAVQGALLDINSSSISISTNKGLMVFQRSRVEYISLKTNQVQNKFTPQISWEIFSEGLDSVTADLTYLTSGFSWKPIYNYFSTVVILVQCLA
;
A
#
# COMPACT_ATOMS: atom_id res chain seq x y z
N MET A 1 -11.74 42.98 61.79
CA MET A 1 -10.65 42.23 61.13
C MET A 1 -11.30 41.42 59.98
N LYS A 2 -11.16 41.88 58.74
CA LYS A 2 -11.69 41.23 57.52
C LYS A 2 -10.59 40.34 56.97
N LYS A 3 -10.80 39.01 56.96
CA LYS A 3 -9.89 38.04 56.32
C LYS A 3 -10.13 38.06 54.82
N LEU A 4 -9.14 38.48 54.06
CA LEU A 4 -9.14 38.45 52.60
C LEU A 4 -8.77 37.02 52.15
N LEU A 5 -9.72 36.31 51.53
CA LEU A 5 -9.50 34.99 50.96
C LEU A 5 -8.99 35.18 49.53
N ILE A 6 -7.72 34.88 49.28
CA ILE A 6 -7.14 34.87 47.94
C ILE A 6 -7.35 33.48 47.32
N ILE A 7 -8.26 33.37 46.34
CA ILE A 7 -8.45 32.19 45.54
C ILE A 7 -7.45 32.23 44.38
N VAL A 8 -6.42 31.39 44.44
CA VAL A 8 -5.47 31.19 43.35
C VAL A 8 -6.13 30.24 42.33
N PHE A 9 -6.57 30.79 41.20
CA PHE A 9 -7.04 29.99 40.05
C PHE A 9 -5.81 29.44 39.32
N ALA A 10 -5.51 28.17 39.51
CA ALA A 10 -4.51 27.45 38.73
C ALA A 10 -5.02 27.27 37.32
N LEU A 11 -4.55 28.08 36.38
CA LEU A 11 -4.80 27.95 34.96
C LEU A 11 -4.00 26.73 34.43
N ASN A 12 -4.66 25.57 34.33
CA ASN A 12 -4.08 24.41 33.60
C ASN A 12 -4.06 24.75 32.11
N VAL A 13 -2.93 25.22 31.63
CA VAL A 13 -2.63 25.31 30.19
C VAL A 13 -2.40 23.88 29.72
N LEU A 14 -3.41 23.30 29.09
CA LEU A 14 -3.27 22.07 28.30
C LEU A 14 -2.37 22.40 27.12
N PHE A 15 -1.10 22.03 27.22
CA PHE A 15 -0.21 21.96 26.07
C PHE A 15 -0.74 20.82 25.20
N SER A 16 -1.51 21.17 24.17
CA SER A 16 -1.71 20.32 23.02
C SER A 16 -0.32 20.13 22.39
N GLN A 17 0.26 18.94 22.51
CA GLN A 17 1.40 18.57 21.67
C GLN A 17 0.88 18.56 20.24
N GLU A 18 1.23 19.59 19.50
CA GLU A 18 1.11 19.63 18.06
C GLU A 18 2.07 18.54 17.55
N VAL A 19 1.49 17.42 17.14
CA VAL A 19 2.23 16.35 16.45
C VAL A 19 2.63 16.97 15.11
N GLU A 20 3.89 17.39 14.99
CA GLU A 20 4.44 17.80 13.71
C GLU A 20 4.19 16.69 12.72
N PRO A 21 3.57 16.96 11.56
CA PRO A 21 3.39 15.94 10.54
C PRO A 21 4.78 15.47 10.15
N VAL A 22 5.06 14.17 10.32
CA VAL A 22 6.25 13.53 9.76
C VAL A 22 6.27 13.92 8.29
N GLN A 23 7.20 14.78 7.92
CA GLN A 23 7.35 15.26 6.56
C GLN A 23 7.57 14.00 5.71
N ASN A 24 6.59 13.65 4.91
CA ASN A 24 6.61 12.44 4.09
C ASN A 24 7.59 12.70 2.94
N ASN A 25 8.87 12.53 3.19
CA ASN A 25 9.98 12.77 2.25
C ASN A 25 10.04 11.68 1.15
N ARG A 26 8.89 11.13 0.80
CA ARG A 26 8.78 10.23 -0.35
C ARG A 26 9.17 10.97 -1.62
N THR A 27 10.11 10.41 -2.38
CA THR A 27 10.52 10.95 -3.67
C THR A 27 10.17 9.99 -4.79
N LEU A 28 9.78 10.55 -5.95
CA LEU A 28 9.47 9.83 -7.16
C LEU A 28 10.32 10.40 -8.30
N THR A 29 11.17 9.58 -8.91
CA THR A 29 11.93 9.93 -10.09
C THR A 29 11.46 9.09 -11.27
N ILE A 30 10.89 9.74 -12.31
CA ILE A 30 10.34 9.06 -13.48
C ILE A 30 11.36 9.10 -14.61
N TYR A 31 11.64 7.94 -15.20
CA TYR A 31 12.56 7.76 -16.31
C TYR A 31 11.81 7.59 -17.65
N LYS A 32 12.52 7.82 -18.75
CA LYS A 32 11.96 7.75 -20.10
C LYS A 32 11.48 6.34 -20.48
N ASP A 33 12.11 5.31 -19.93
CA ASP A 33 11.87 3.89 -20.28
C ASP A 33 10.71 3.24 -19.51
N SER A 34 9.69 4.03 -19.18
CA SER A 34 8.45 3.59 -18.55
C SER A 34 8.60 2.99 -17.13
N PHE A 35 9.65 3.39 -16.43
CA PHE A 35 9.83 3.06 -15.03
C PHE A 35 10.09 4.30 -14.17
N ALA A 36 9.89 4.15 -12.88
CA ALA A 36 10.20 5.17 -11.88
C ALA A 36 10.93 4.54 -10.68
N ILE A 37 11.77 5.35 -10.03
CA ILE A 37 12.35 5.04 -8.72
C ILE A 37 11.52 5.73 -7.66
N ILE A 38 11.09 4.97 -6.66
CA ILE A 38 10.47 5.48 -5.44
C ILE A 38 11.47 5.32 -4.31
N LYS A 39 11.69 6.41 -3.55
CA LYS A 39 12.42 6.37 -2.29
C LYS A 39 11.47 6.82 -1.18
N GLU A 40 11.46 6.07 -0.09
CA GLU A 40 10.50 6.26 0.98
C GLU A 40 11.16 5.99 2.34
N PRO A 41 11.23 6.99 3.22
CA PRO A 41 11.67 6.79 4.59
C PRO A 41 10.59 6.05 5.38
N ILE A 42 10.99 5.08 6.16
CA ILE A 42 10.13 4.28 7.03
C ILE A 42 10.65 4.38 8.45
N LEU A 43 9.80 4.80 9.38
CA LEU A 43 10.13 4.82 10.79
C LEU A 43 9.62 3.53 11.44
N TRP A 44 10.51 2.81 12.11
CA TRP A 44 10.16 1.63 12.90
C TRP A 44 10.51 1.81 14.36
N ASN A 45 9.63 1.31 15.23
CA ASN A 45 9.92 1.12 16.64
C ASN A 45 10.33 -0.33 16.83
N LEU A 46 11.59 -0.57 17.14
CA LEU A 46 12.16 -1.89 17.32
C LEU A 46 12.27 -2.22 18.81
N LYS A 47 12.25 -3.50 19.12
CA LYS A 47 12.58 -4.03 20.43
C LYS A 47 13.95 -4.64 20.36
N ASP A 48 14.60 -4.78 21.50
CA ASP A 48 15.84 -5.53 21.61
C ASP A 48 15.66 -6.98 21.11
N GLY A 49 16.60 -7.47 20.30
CA GLY A 49 16.56 -8.79 19.68
C GLY A 49 15.84 -8.82 18.33
N LYS A 50 15.14 -9.92 18.06
CA LYS A 50 14.49 -10.21 16.79
C LYS A 50 13.17 -9.44 16.62
N ASN A 51 13.06 -8.72 15.50
CA ASN A 51 11.88 -7.99 15.08
C ASN A 51 11.39 -8.48 13.71
N ILE A 52 10.08 -8.49 13.49
CA ILE A 52 9.48 -8.69 12.18
C ILE A 52 8.72 -7.41 11.84
N THR A 53 9.20 -6.69 10.84
CA THR A 53 8.60 -5.45 10.34
C THR A 53 7.99 -5.67 8.97
N SER A 54 7.00 -4.86 8.60
CA SER A 54 6.38 -4.95 7.28
C SER A 54 6.00 -3.58 6.74
N PHE A 55 5.94 -3.48 5.42
CA PHE A 55 5.50 -2.29 4.70
C PHE A 55 4.55 -2.68 3.56
N ASN A 56 3.35 -2.09 3.52
CA ASN A 56 2.24 -2.45 2.62
C ASN A 56 1.79 -1.30 1.72
N ASN A 57 2.48 -0.18 1.74
CA ASN A 57 2.12 0.97 0.89
C ASN A 57 2.96 1.03 -0.39
N LEU A 58 3.32 -0.12 -0.93
CA LEU A 58 4.08 -0.25 -2.15
C LEU A 58 3.24 0.03 -3.41
N SER A 59 3.91 0.44 -4.49
CA SER A 59 3.27 0.52 -5.79
C SER A 59 2.77 -0.86 -6.24
N PRO A 60 1.55 -0.98 -6.81
CA PRO A 60 1.06 -2.26 -7.35
C PRO A 60 1.90 -2.78 -8.51
N ASN A 61 2.64 -1.91 -9.20
CA ASN A 61 3.51 -2.24 -10.33
C ASN A 61 4.99 -2.32 -9.93
N ILE A 62 5.28 -2.65 -8.68
CA ILE A 62 6.65 -2.82 -8.19
C ILE A 62 7.40 -3.89 -8.98
N VAL A 63 8.64 -3.60 -9.32
CA VAL A 63 9.57 -4.58 -9.88
C VAL A 63 10.15 -5.42 -8.74
N PHE A 64 9.93 -6.73 -8.79
CA PHE A 64 10.10 -7.61 -7.63
C PHE A 64 11.52 -7.71 -7.08
N ASP A 65 12.52 -7.65 -7.93
CA ASP A 65 13.92 -7.80 -7.54
C ASP A 65 14.58 -6.43 -7.26
N SER A 66 13.77 -5.35 -7.18
CA SER A 66 14.25 -3.99 -7.02
C SER A 66 14.26 -3.42 -5.60
N PRO A 67 13.49 -3.93 -4.62
CA PRO A 67 13.49 -3.34 -3.30
C PRO A 67 14.85 -3.43 -2.61
N LEU A 68 15.37 -2.29 -2.24
CA LEU A 68 16.59 -2.11 -1.48
C LEU A 68 16.27 -1.35 -0.21
N LEU A 69 16.58 -1.94 0.94
CA LEU A 69 16.48 -1.30 2.24
C LEU A 69 17.85 -0.84 2.68
N ASN A 70 17.97 0.44 3.00
CA ASN A 70 19.14 1.00 3.66
C ASN A 70 18.73 1.39 5.09
N ILE A 71 19.43 0.84 6.08
CA ILE A 71 19.15 1.04 7.49
C ILE A 71 20.44 0.91 8.28
N ASP A 72 20.67 1.84 9.19
CA ASP A 72 21.89 1.88 10.01
C ASP A 72 21.63 1.30 11.39
N GLY A 73 22.65 0.68 11.97
CA GLY A 73 22.67 0.23 13.36
C GLY A 73 21.88 -1.05 13.66
N VAL A 74 21.38 -1.75 12.64
CA VAL A 74 20.67 -3.02 12.78
C VAL A 74 21.10 -4.03 11.72
N GLU A 75 20.92 -5.31 12.00
CA GLU A 75 21.17 -6.40 11.05
C GLU A 75 19.85 -6.84 10.40
N VAL A 76 19.81 -6.84 9.06
CA VAL A 76 18.69 -7.37 8.28
C VAL A 76 18.97 -8.81 7.90
N SER A 77 18.32 -9.76 8.57
CA SER A 77 18.53 -11.19 8.37
C SER A 77 17.78 -11.72 7.15
N SER A 78 16.63 -11.17 6.82
CA SER A 78 15.87 -11.58 5.63
C SER A 78 14.94 -10.49 5.12
N GLN A 79 14.65 -10.53 3.82
CA GLN A 79 13.66 -9.70 3.14
C GLN A 79 12.73 -10.58 2.33
N THR A 80 11.42 -10.43 2.51
CA THR A 80 10.41 -11.21 1.78
C THR A 80 9.41 -10.28 1.13
N LEU A 81 9.30 -10.33 -0.19
CA LEU A 81 8.24 -9.65 -0.93
C LEU A 81 7.09 -10.61 -1.18
N ASN A 82 5.93 -10.30 -0.61
CA ASN A 82 4.76 -11.15 -0.73
C ASN A 82 3.95 -10.76 -1.98
N LYS A 83 3.96 -11.65 -2.98
CA LYS A 83 3.25 -11.51 -4.26
C LYS A 83 1.75 -11.80 -4.16
N ASN A 84 1.31 -12.44 -3.09
CA ASN A 84 0.00 -13.09 -3.05
C ASN A 84 -1.18 -12.16 -2.78
N PHE A 85 -0.99 -10.83 -2.80
CA PHE A 85 -2.05 -9.84 -2.56
C PHE A 85 -2.51 -9.07 -3.80
N TYR A 86 -2.01 -9.41 -4.99
CA TYR A 86 -2.17 -8.60 -6.20
C TYR A 86 -3.47 -8.78 -6.97
N SER A 87 -4.23 -9.83 -6.68
CA SER A 87 -5.45 -10.08 -7.43
C SER A 87 -6.56 -10.62 -6.53
N THR A 88 -7.79 -10.35 -6.92
CA THR A 88 -8.98 -10.97 -6.33
C THR A 88 -8.84 -12.48 -6.27
N ASP A 89 -8.23 -13.09 -7.27
CA ASP A 89 -8.00 -14.53 -7.34
C ASP A 89 -7.07 -15.04 -6.25
N SER A 90 -5.98 -14.34 -6.02
CA SER A 90 -5.04 -14.68 -4.95
C SER A 90 -5.69 -14.54 -3.58
N TYR A 91 -6.55 -13.54 -3.41
CA TYR A 91 -7.31 -13.36 -2.18
C TYR A 91 -8.32 -14.50 -1.98
N LEU A 92 -9.06 -14.87 -3.01
CA LEU A 92 -10.01 -15.98 -2.95
C LEU A 92 -9.30 -17.31 -2.71
N LYS A 93 -8.15 -17.57 -3.36
CA LYS A 93 -7.34 -18.78 -3.12
C LYS A 93 -6.87 -18.91 -1.66
N LYS A 94 -6.53 -17.80 -1.00
CA LYS A 94 -6.18 -17.82 0.43
C LYS A 94 -7.36 -18.11 1.35
N ASN A 95 -8.58 -17.91 0.86
CA ASN A 95 -9.81 -18.13 1.60
C ASN A 95 -10.52 -19.42 1.17
N ILE A 96 -9.80 -20.38 0.61
CA ILE A 96 -10.34 -21.75 0.39
C ILE A 96 -10.81 -22.32 1.73
N GLY A 97 -12.00 -22.93 1.75
CA GLY A 97 -12.70 -23.36 2.94
C GLY A 97 -13.68 -22.35 3.53
N SER A 98 -13.59 -21.08 3.16
CA SER A 98 -14.50 -20.03 3.63
C SER A 98 -15.85 -20.08 2.91
N LEU A 99 -16.90 -19.58 3.60
CA LEU A 99 -18.23 -19.46 3.02
C LEU A 99 -18.26 -18.35 1.96
N VAL A 100 -18.64 -18.71 0.74
CA VAL A 100 -18.85 -17.79 -0.37
C VAL A 100 -20.28 -17.86 -0.88
N GLU A 101 -20.72 -16.76 -1.47
CA GLU A 101 -21.94 -16.70 -2.26
C GLU A 101 -21.56 -16.43 -3.71
N ILE A 102 -22.02 -17.28 -4.62
CA ILE A 102 -21.83 -17.17 -6.06
C ILE A 102 -23.17 -16.88 -6.71
N LYS A 103 -23.22 -15.81 -7.50
CA LYS A 103 -24.38 -15.46 -8.33
C LYS A 103 -24.07 -15.79 -9.79
N PRO A 104 -24.62 -16.90 -10.33
CA PRO A 104 -24.55 -17.15 -11.76
C PRO A 104 -25.45 -16.22 -12.55
N ALA A 105 -25.11 -15.96 -13.82
CA ALA A 105 -25.87 -15.12 -14.72
C ALA A 105 -27.29 -15.63 -14.86
N ASN A 106 -28.22 -15.78 -14.81
CA ASN A 106 -29.58 -16.32 -15.05
C ASN A 106 -30.08 -17.28 -13.96
N ASN A 107 -29.41 -17.44 -12.85
CA ASN A 107 -29.81 -18.29 -11.74
C ASN A 107 -29.77 -17.59 -10.39
N SER A 108 -30.42 -18.16 -9.39
CA SER A 108 -30.33 -17.65 -8.01
C SER A 108 -28.92 -17.82 -7.46
N ALA A 109 -28.56 -16.95 -6.52
CA ALA A 109 -27.28 -17.06 -5.82
C ALA A 109 -27.21 -18.35 -5.00
N VAL A 110 -26.03 -18.95 -4.95
CA VAL A 110 -25.75 -20.21 -4.24
C VAL A 110 -24.64 -19.95 -3.22
N GLN A 111 -24.83 -20.46 -2.00
CA GLN A 111 -23.85 -20.39 -0.92
C GLN A 111 -23.18 -21.75 -0.72
N GLY A 112 -21.88 -21.73 -0.45
CA GLY A 112 -21.09 -22.93 -0.16
C GLY A 112 -19.68 -22.61 0.28
N ALA A 113 -18.96 -23.61 0.75
CA ALA A 113 -17.54 -23.46 1.07
C ALA A 113 -16.71 -23.46 -0.21
N LEU A 114 -15.86 -22.45 -0.38
CA LEU A 114 -14.95 -22.35 -1.53
C LEU A 114 -13.95 -23.51 -1.50
N LEU A 115 -13.89 -24.30 -2.56
CA LEU A 115 -12.96 -25.44 -2.69
C LEU A 115 -11.79 -25.12 -3.60
N ASP A 116 -12.07 -24.49 -4.75
CA ASP A 116 -11.04 -24.11 -5.72
C ASP A 116 -11.49 -22.93 -6.55
N ILE A 117 -10.52 -22.16 -7.02
CA ILE A 117 -10.71 -21.09 -8.00
C ILE A 117 -9.51 -21.01 -8.93
N ASN A 118 -9.78 -20.99 -10.22
CA ASN A 118 -8.78 -20.82 -11.28
C ASN A 118 -9.30 -19.85 -12.35
N SER A 119 -8.58 -19.70 -13.46
CA SER A 119 -8.94 -18.78 -14.55
C SER A 119 -10.26 -19.11 -15.24
N SER A 120 -10.69 -20.35 -15.22
CA SER A 120 -11.87 -20.85 -15.98
C SER A 120 -13.04 -21.22 -15.10
N SER A 121 -12.82 -21.65 -13.85
CA SER A 121 -13.86 -22.21 -13.00
C SER A 121 -13.72 -21.81 -11.52
N ILE A 122 -14.84 -21.99 -10.81
CA ILE A 122 -14.95 -21.86 -9.36
C ILE A 122 -15.72 -23.06 -8.86
N SER A 123 -15.18 -23.71 -7.83
CA SER A 123 -15.77 -24.89 -7.21
C SER A 123 -16.16 -24.62 -5.76
N ILE A 124 -17.38 -24.95 -5.40
CA ILE A 124 -17.87 -24.83 -4.02
C ILE A 124 -18.51 -26.14 -3.55
N SER A 125 -18.40 -26.40 -2.26
CA SER A 125 -19.14 -27.45 -1.58
C SER A 125 -20.41 -26.87 -0.97
N THR A 126 -21.55 -27.49 -1.32
CA THR A 126 -22.87 -27.10 -0.82
C THR A 126 -23.53 -28.27 -0.11
N ASN A 127 -24.66 -28.05 0.52
CA ASN A 127 -25.49 -29.13 1.09
C ASN A 127 -26.03 -30.11 0.05
N LYS A 128 -26.00 -29.75 -1.25
CA LYS A 128 -26.38 -30.58 -2.39
C LYS A 128 -25.21 -31.27 -3.09
N GLY A 129 -24.00 -31.10 -2.56
CA GLY A 129 -22.73 -31.62 -3.09
C GLY A 129 -21.85 -30.57 -3.73
N LEU A 130 -20.90 -31.04 -4.54
CA LEU A 130 -19.96 -30.22 -5.30
C LEU A 130 -20.69 -29.49 -6.43
N MET A 131 -20.49 -28.18 -6.49
CA MET A 131 -20.94 -27.34 -7.61
C MET A 131 -19.76 -26.66 -8.27
N VAL A 132 -19.68 -26.70 -9.59
CA VAL A 132 -18.62 -26.06 -10.38
C VAL A 132 -19.27 -25.06 -11.32
N PHE A 133 -18.80 -23.82 -11.26
CA PHE A 133 -19.30 -22.71 -12.07
C PHE A 133 -18.25 -22.30 -13.09
N GLN A 134 -18.66 -22.11 -14.34
CA GLN A 134 -17.84 -21.42 -15.34
C GLN A 134 -17.69 -19.96 -14.94
N ARG A 135 -16.48 -19.46 -14.80
CA ARG A 135 -16.20 -18.10 -14.30
C ARG A 135 -16.80 -17.01 -15.18
N SER A 136 -16.81 -17.20 -16.49
CA SER A 136 -17.43 -16.28 -17.46
C SER A 136 -18.94 -16.15 -17.33
N ARG A 137 -19.60 -17.04 -16.58
CA ARG A 137 -21.04 -17.05 -16.32
C ARG A 137 -21.40 -16.65 -14.89
N VAL A 138 -20.46 -16.10 -14.13
CA VAL A 138 -20.65 -15.63 -12.77
C VAL A 138 -20.71 -14.11 -12.78
N GLU A 139 -21.80 -13.55 -12.25
CA GLU A 139 -22.00 -12.10 -12.13
C GLU A 139 -21.15 -11.54 -10.98
N TYR A 140 -21.17 -12.21 -9.82
CA TYR A 140 -20.34 -11.85 -8.68
C TYR A 140 -20.02 -13.05 -7.79
N ILE A 141 -18.94 -12.88 -7.02
CA ILE A 141 -18.57 -13.73 -5.90
C ILE A 141 -18.50 -12.85 -4.67
N SER A 142 -19.22 -13.21 -3.62
CA SER A 142 -19.17 -12.56 -2.33
C SER A 142 -18.55 -13.49 -1.31
N LEU A 143 -17.48 -13.05 -0.66
CA LEU A 143 -16.85 -13.75 0.46
C LEU A 143 -17.36 -13.14 1.76
N LYS A 144 -18.01 -13.94 2.59
CA LYS A 144 -18.44 -13.51 3.93
C LYS A 144 -17.23 -13.56 4.87
N THR A 145 -16.57 -12.43 5.04
CA THR A 145 -15.47 -12.28 5.98
C THR A 145 -15.71 -11.08 6.89
N ASN A 146 -15.35 -11.22 8.16
CA ASN A 146 -15.42 -10.13 9.13
C ASN A 146 -14.22 -9.17 9.01
N GLN A 147 -13.23 -9.51 8.20
CA GLN A 147 -12.03 -8.71 7.97
C GLN A 147 -11.89 -8.41 6.50
N VAL A 148 -12.37 -7.25 6.10
CA VAL A 148 -12.08 -6.71 4.78
C VAL A 148 -10.70 -6.07 4.85
N GLN A 149 -9.66 -6.79 4.46
CA GLN A 149 -8.38 -6.18 4.15
C GLN A 149 -8.53 -5.39 2.84
N ASN A 150 -8.73 -4.09 2.97
CA ASN A 150 -9.16 -3.19 1.90
C ASN A 150 -8.10 -2.88 0.84
N LYS A 151 -6.92 -3.50 0.87
CA LYS A 151 -5.85 -3.17 -0.09
C LYS A 151 -5.19 -4.44 -0.61
N PHE A 152 -5.42 -4.73 -1.88
CA PHE A 152 -4.61 -5.65 -2.68
C PHE A 152 -3.30 -4.96 -3.08
N THR A 153 -2.50 -4.56 -2.08
CA THR A 153 -1.20 -3.95 -2.30
C THR A 153 -0.10 -4.94 -1.97
N PRO A 154 1.03 -4.86 -2.69
CA PRO A 154 2.21 -5.61 -2.34
C PRO A 154 2.62 -5.35 -0.89
N GLN A 155 3.12 -6.39 -0.24
CA GLN A 155 3.69 -6.29 1.09
C GLN A 155 5.12 -6.79 1.05
N ILE A 156 6.02 -6.01 1.60
CA ILE A 156 7.38 -6.44 1.90
C ILE A 156 7.54 -6.56 3.41
N SER A 157 8.23 -7.59 3.87
CA SER A 157 8.53 -7.81 5.28
C SER A 157 10.00 -8.12 5.46
N TRP A 158 10.54 -7.70 6.60
CA TRP A 158 11.93 -7.92 6.98
C TRP A 158 11.99 -8.56 8.36
N GLU A 159 12.96 -9.43 8.50
CA GLU A 159 13.42 -9.91 9.78
C GLU A 159 14.68 -9.12 10.15
N ILE A 160 14.62 -8.40 11.27
CA ILE A 160 15.64 -7.45 11.71
C ILE A 160 16.08 -7.83 13.13
N PHE A 161 17.37 -7.82 13.37
CA PHE A 161 17.94 -7.94 14.71
C PHE A 161 18.44 -6.57 15.17
N SER A 162 17.99 -6.12 16.32
CA SER A 162 18.34 -4.83 16.92
C SER A 162 18.98 -5.04 18.29
N GLU A 163 20.04 -4.27 18.57
CA GLU A 163 20.70 -4.21 19.87
C GLU A 163 20.44 -2.83 20.50
N GLY A 164 19.40 -2.75 21.33
CA GLY A 164 19.14 -1.57 22.17
C GLY A 164 18.67 -0.31 21.43
N LEU A 165 18.12 -0.43 20.20
CA LEU A 165 17.53 0.68 19.47
C LEU A 165 16.01 0.65 19.61
N ASP A 166 15.42 1.73 20.13
CA ASP A 166 13.96 1.87 20.28
C ASP A 166 13.29 2.37 18.99
N SER A 167 13.98 3.20 18.21
CA SER A 167 13.45 3.79 16.97
C SER A 167 14.54 3.94 15.93
N VAL A 168 14.24 3.53 14.69
CA VAL A 168 15.17 3.59 13.58
C VAL A 168 14.45 4.04 12.31
N THR A 169 15.13 4.87 11.51
CA THR A 169 14.65 5.25 10.18
C THR A 169 15.36 4.41 9.13
N ALA A 170 14.59 3.76 8.29
CA ALA A 170 15.06 3.00 7.14
C ALA A 170 14.67 3.72 5.85
N ASP A 171 15.53 3.69 4.85
CA ASP A 171 15.26 4.21 3.50
C ASP A 171 14.97 3.05 2.55
N LEU A 172 13.71 2.89 2.17
CA LEU A 172 13.29 1.93 1.17
C LEU A 172 13.36 2.56 -0.22
N THR A 173 14.12 1.95 -1.12
CA THR A 173 14.19 2.34 -2.53
C THR A 173 13.74 1.17 -3.40
N TYR A 174 12.85 1.42 -4.39
CA TYR A 174 12.41 0.38 -5.30
C TYR A 174 12.00 0.94 -6.66
N LEU A 175 12.02 0.08 -7.67
CA LEU A 175 11.54 0.38 -9.02
C LEU A 175 10.05 0.05 -9.15
N THR A 176 9.35 0.87 -9.92
CA THR A 176 7.98 0.61 -10.32
C THR A 176 7.81 0.89 -11.80
N SER A 177 6.98 0.10 -12.48
CA SER A 177 6.67 0.27 -13.89
C SER A 177 5.34 1.01 -14.11
N GLY A 178 5.03 1.31 -15.38
CA GLY A 178 3.75 1.94 -15.76
C GLY A 178 3.74 3.45 -15.69
N PHE A 179 4.90 4.10 -15.52
CA PHE A 179 5.03 5.56 -15.61
C PHE A 179 5.56 5.95 -16.98
N SER A 180 5.04 7.03 -17.53
CA SER A 180 5.59 7.65 -18.72
C SER A 180 5.53 9.17 -18.59
N TRP A 181 6.46 9.86 -19.23
CA TRP A 181 6.44 11.31 -19.36
C TRP A 181 6.72 11.72 -20.79
N LYS A 182 6.16 12.84 -21.19
CA LYS A 182 6.39 13.44 -22.50
C LYS A 182 6.68 14.92 -22.33
N PRO A 183 7.85 15.42 -22.80
CA PRO A 183 8.11 16.86 -22.76
C PRO A 183 7.18 17.58 -23.75
N ILE A 184 6.64 18.72 -23.34
CA ILE A 184 5.90 19.63 -24.18
C ILE A 184 6.67 20.95 -24.19
N TYR A 185 7.06 21.42 -25.36
CA TYR A 185 7.80 22.67 -25.52
C TYR A 185 6.87 23.74 -26.10
N ASN A 186 6.76 24.88 -25.43
CA ASN A 186 6.08 26.06 -25.93
C ASN A 186 7.13 27.08 -26.34
N TYR A 187 7.14 27.46 -27.61
CA TYR A 187 8.00 28.52 -28.12
C TYR A 187 7.24 29.83 -28.12
N PHE A 188 7.76 30.85 -27.44
CA PHE A 188 7.31 32.22 -27.55
C PHE A 188 8.39 32.99 -28.32
N SER A 189 8.11 33.39 -29.57
CA SER A 189 9.01 34.28 -30.32
C SER A 189 8.42 35.69 -30.31
N THR A 190 9.19 36.64 -29.79
CA THR A 190 8.88 38.07 -29.99
C THR A 190 9.49 38.53 -31.30
N VAL A 191 8.69 38.67 -32.33
CA VAL A 191 9.12 39.27 -33.59
C VAL A 191 9.14 40.79 -33.43
N VAL A 192 10.33 41.38 -33.33
CA VAL A 192 10.49 42.83 -33.41
C VAL A 192 10.49 43.21 -34.90
N ILE A 193 9.35 43.74 -35.41
CA ILE A 193 9.26 44.30 -36.73
C ILE A 193 9.85 45.72 -36.67
N LEU A 194 11.09 45.89 -37.11
CA LEU A 194 11.68 47.22 -37.37
C LEU A 194 11.07 47.78 -38.65
N VAL A 195 10.06 48.65 -38.50
CA VAL A 195 9.58 49.44 -39.65
C VAL A 195 10.57 50.60 -39.86
N GLN A 196 11.41 50.48 -40.85
CA GLN A 196 12.24 51.59 -41.32
C GLN A 196 11.34 52.49 -42.20
N CYS A 197 10.96 53.65 -41.68
CA CYS A 197 10.42 54.73 -42.54
C CYS A 197 11.58 55.33 -43.35
N LEU A 198 11.60 55.05 -44.62
CA LEU A 198 12.41 55.83 -45.61
C LEU A 198 11.71 57.14 -45.89
N ALA A 199 12.33 58.28 -45.56
CA ALA A 199 11.92 59.61 -45.94
C ALA A 199 12.49 59.96 -47.32
#